data_187be7f9ccfe74c3c3da6765239fcea5
#
_entry.id   187be7f9ccfe74c3c3da6765239fcea5
#
_cell.length_a   1.000
_cell.length_b   1.000
_cell.length_c   1.000
_cell.angle_alpha   90.00
_cell.angle_beta   90.00
_cell.angle_gamma   90.00
#
_symmetry.space_group_name_H-M   'P 1'
#
loop_
_entity.id
_entity.type
_entity.pdbx_description
1 polymer ?
#
loop_
_entity_poly.entity_id
_entity_poly.type
_entity_poly.pdbx_seq_one_letter_code
_entity_poly.pdbx_strand_id
1 'polypeptide(L)'
;MKKIMLLGSGELGKEFTIAAKRAGQYVIACDKYDNAPAMQVADEREVFSMLDGDALTAVVEKHRPDIIVPEIEAIRTERLFDFEKEGIQVVPSARAVNYTMNRRAIRDLAAKELGLRTAKYFYAKTFEEFKNAADEIGFPCVVKPLMSSSGHGQSYVHNDDELVEAYKEAMEEGRGDVKEVIIEEFIDFDSEFTLLTVTQKDGPTLFCPPIGHVQKGGDYRESWQPFQLPEEALKKAQHIAAEVTKALTGAGLWGVEFFLSKQGEVIFSELSPRPHDTGMVTLGHTTNLSEFELHFRAVMGLPIAGIHLEHIGCSAVILSPEESTEPLHYNLIDALKEDHTRIRIFGKPEAHVGRRMGVVLCYGEKGDDLNALRDKAKRLAKTVLGTDPYMKK
;
A
#
# COMPACT_ATOMS: atom_id res chain seq x y z
N MET A 1 -23.89 -10.58 -11.81
CA MET A 1 -23.46 -9.37 -11.07
C MET A 1 -23.22 -9.78 -9.64
N LYS A 2 -22.05 -9.47 -9.09
CA LYS A 2 -21.69 -9.72 -7.70
C LYS A 2 -21.83 -8.42 -6.90
N LYS A 3 -22.15 -8.56 -5.63
CA LYS A 3 -22.19 -7.46 -4.68
C LYS A 3 -20.91 -7.45 -3.88
N ILE A 4 -20.09 -6.41 -4.08
CA ILE A 4 -18.76 -6.24 -3.49
C ILE A 4 -18.85 -5.18 -2.41
N MET A 5 -18.46 -5.51 -1.19
CA MET A 5 -18.31 -4.55 -0.09
C MET A 5 -16.84 -4.19 0.06
N LEU A 6 -16.52 -2.91 -0.15
CA LEU A 6 -15.19 -2.37 -0.03
C LEU A 6 -15.02 -1.78 1.37
N LEU A 7 -14.06 -2.27 2.15
CA LEU A 7 -13.74 -1.79 3.49
C LEU A 7 -12.49 -0.88 3.43
N GLY A 8 -12.72 0.42 3.40
CA GLY A 8 -11.78 1.47 3.09
C GLY A 8 -12.07 2.07 1.73
N SER A 9 -12.39 3.37 1.70
CA SER A 9 -12.87 4.06 0.51
C SER A 9 -11.94 5.18 0.06
N GLY A 10 -10.63 5.01 0.28
CA GLY A 10 -9.59 5.94 -0.15
C GLY A 10 -9.37 5.95 -1.67
N GLU A 11 -8.26 6.53 -2.08
CA GLU A 11 -7.86 6.68 -3.49
C GLU A 11 -7.68 5.35 -4.22
N LEU A 12 -7.08 4.35 -3.56
CA LEU A 12 -6.89 3.00 -4.13
C LEU A 12 -8.25 2.31 -4.28
N GLY A 13 -9.09 2.40 -3.26
CA GLY A 13 -10.46 1.89 -3.30
C GLY A 13 -11.31 2.53 -4.40
N LYS A 14 -11.10 3.83 -4.71
CA LYS A 14 -11.78 4.49 -5.83
C LYS A 14 -11.41 3.86 -7.18
N GLU A 15 -10.13 3.66 -7.45
CA GLU A 15 -9.68 3.06 -8.72
C GLU A 15 -10.12 1.58 -8.82
N PHE A 16 -10.10 0.82 -7.72
CA PHE A 16 -10.67 -0.53 -7.67
C PHE A 16 -12.18 -0.50 -7.96
N THR A 17 -12.93 0.41 -7.35
CA THR A 17 -14.37 0.57 -7.59
C THR A 17 -14.65 0.88 -9.05
N ILE A 18 -13.86 1.77 -9.68
CA ILE A 18 -13.98 2.08 -11.11
C ILE A 18 -13.76 0.82 -11.96
N ALA A 19 -12.76 0.00 -11.65
CA ALA A 19 -12.51 -1.26 -12.37
C ALA A 19 -13.71 -2.24 -12.21
N ALA A 20 -14.25 -2.38 -11.01
CA ALA A 20 -15.42 -3.20 -10.73
C ALA A 20 -16.68 -2.70 -11.47
N LYS A 21 -16.91 -1.39 -11.46
CA LYS A 21 -18.05 -0.75 -12.15
C LYS A 21 -17.96 -0.88 -13.67
N ARG A 22 -16.78 -0.78 -14.28
CA ARG A 22 -16.58 -1.05 -15.72
C ARG A 22 -17.00 -2.46 -16.10
N ALA A 23 -16.87 -3.42 -15.17
CA ALA A 23 -17.29 -4.82 -15.37
C ALA A 23 -18.73 -5.10 -14.87
N GLY A 24 -19.53 -4.07 -14.59
CA GLY A 24 -20.95 -4.21 -14.24
C GLY A 24 -21.20 -4.77 -12.84
N GLN A 25 -20.25 -4.68 -11.90
CA GLN A 25 -20.46 -5.16 -10.54
C GLN A 25 -21.13 -4.08 -9.67
N TYR A 26 -21.77 -4.53 -8.59
CA TYR A 26 -22.39 -3.64 -7.59
C TYR A 26 -21.43 -3.43 -6.42
N VAL A 27 -21.12 -2.19 -6.10
CA VAL A 27 -20.13 -1.84 -5.08
C VAL A 27 -20.76 -1.03 -3.95
N ILE A 28 -20.52 -1.47 -2.72
CA ILE A 28 -20.85 -0.77 -1.47
C ILE A 28 -19.54 -0.29 -0.88
N ALA A 29 -19.32 1.02 -0.84
CA ALA A 29 -18.09 1.62 -0.31
C ALA A 29 -18.28 2.02 1.16
N CYS A 30 -17.42 1.51 2.05
CA CYS A 30 -17.46 1.76 3.49
C CYS A 30 -16.24 2.55 3.95
N ASP A 31 -16.44 3.56 4.79
CA ASP A 31 -15.34 4.29 5.45
C ASP A 31 -15.84 4.93 6.77
N LYS A 32 -14.91 5.46 7.57
CA LYS A 32 -15.23 6.17 8.82
C LYS A 32 -15.74 7.60 8.62
N TYR A 33 -15.63 8.16 7.40
CA TYR A 33 -16.09 9.51 7.06
C TYR A 33 -16.87 9.50 5.74
N ASP A 34 -17.79 10.43 5.60
CA ASP A 34 -18.65 10.54 4.41
C ASP A 34 -17.89 11.12 3.21
N ASN A 35 -18.43 10.86 2.04
CA ASN A 35 -17.88 11.32 0.76
C ASN A 35 -16.42 10.94 0.50
N ALA A 36 -15.98 9.81 1.06
CA ALA A 36 -14.67 9.24 0.76
C ALA A 36 -14.51 8.95 -0.75
N PRO A 37 -13.30 8.98 -1.32
CA PRO A 37 -13.06 8.87 -2.75
C PRO A 37 -13.82 7.76 -3.48
N ALA A 38 -13.86 6.53 -2.95
CA ALA A 38 -14.58 5.41 -3.56
C ALA A 38 -16.10 5.56 -3.47
N MET A 39 -16.62 6.21 -2.43
CA MET A 39 -18.06 6.46 -2.27
C MET A 39 -18.63 7.32 -3.39
N GLN A 40 -17.81 8.16 -4.02
CA GLN A 40 -18.20 9.04 -5.12
C GLN A 40 -18.50 8.29 -6.41
N VAL A 41 -18.07 7.03 -6.53
CA VAL A 41 -18.20 6.20 -7.74
C VAL A 41 -18.86 4.83 -7.47
N ALA A 42 -19.21 4.54 -6.22
CA ALA A 42 -19.90 3.31 -5.81
C ALA A 42 -21.43 3.43 -6.01
N ASP A 43 -22.12 2.30 -5.91
CA ASP A 43 -23.60 2.25 -5.96
C ASP A 43 -24.22 2.65 -4.63
N GLU A 44 -23.61 2.21 -3.52
CA GLU A 44 -24.02 2.55 -2.16
C GLU A 44 -22.82 2.89 -1.29
N ARG A 45 -23.08 3.57 -0.18
CA ARG A 45 -22.06 3.95 0.79
C ARG A 45 -22.55 3.72 2.22
N GLU A 46 -21.60 3.38 3.11
CA GLU A 46 -21.83 3.25 4.54
C GLU A 46 -20.72 3.98 5.31
N VAL A 47 -21.14 4.75 6.32
CA VAL A 47 -20.22 5.55 7.15
C VAL A 47 -20.25 5.01 8.58
N PHE A 48 -19.19 4.34 9.00
CA PHE A 48 -19.05 3.77 10.34
C PHE A 48 -17.58 3.44 10.63
N SER A 49 -17.25 3.24 11.91
CA SER A 49 -15.93 2.74 12.30
C SER A 49 -15.83 1.25 12.06
N MET A 50 -15.00 0.83 11.10
CA MET A 50 -14.76 -0.60 10.82
C MET A 50 -13.94 -1.31 11.91
N LEU A 51 -13.43 -0.57 12.91
CA LEU A 51 -12.87 -1.13 14.15
C LEU A 51 -13.97 -1.56 15.14
N ASP A 52 -15.21 -1.04 14.98
CA ASP A 52 -16.38 -1.50 15.71
C ASP A 52 -16.91 -2.77 15.05
N GLY A 53 -16.70 -3.92 15.69
CA GLY A 53 -17.09 -5.22 15.17
C GLY A 53 -18.60 -5.41 15.06
N ASP A 54 -19.38 -4.77 15.92
CA ASP A 54 -20.85 -4.89 15.90
C ASP A 54 -21.42 -4.02 14.77
N ALA A 55 -20.90 -2.81 14.57
CA ALA A 55 -21.26 -1.97 13.45
C ALA A 55 -20.89 -2.64 12.11
N LEU A 56 -19.68 -3.22 12.02
CA LEU A 56 -19.25 -3.95 10.82
C LEU A 56 -20.18 -5.13 10.53
N THR A 57 -20.53 -5.91 11.55
CA THR A 57 -21.46 -7.04 11.41
C THR A 57 -22.84 -6.58 10.93
N ALA A 58 -23.41 -5.54 11.55
CA ALA A 58 -24.71 -4.99 11.15
C ALA A 58 -24.75 -4.51 9.69
N VAL A 59 -23.67 -3.88 9.21
CA VAL A 59 -23.58 -3.44 7.81
C VAL A 59 -23.46 -4.63 6.86
N VAL A 60 -22.67 -5.65 7.20
CA VAL A 60 -22.57 -6.87 6.40
C VAL A 60 -23.92 -7.62 6.33
N GLU A 61 -24.64 -7.76 7.45
CA GLU A 61 -25.96 -8.37 7.50
C GLU A 61 -27.00 -7.58 6.68
N LYS A 62 -26.96 -6.23 6.74
CA LYS A 62 -27.85 -5.35 5.97
C LYS A 62 -27.69 -5.57 4.47
N HIS A 63 -26.46 -5.60 3.99
CA HIS A 63 -26.16 -5.62 2.55
C HIS A 63 -25.99 -7.03 1.98
N ARG A 64 -25.58 -8.00 2.80
CA ARG A 64 -25.29 -9.39 2.39
C ARG A 64 -24.41 -9.43 1.13
N PRO A 65 -23.17 -8.93 1.20
CA PRO A 65 -22.28 -8.93 0.06
C PRO A 65 -21.86 -10.35 -0.33
N ASP A 66 -21.58 -10.58 -1.60
CA ASP A 66 -20.93 -11.81 -2.06
C ASP A 66 -19.44 -11.83 -1.70
N ILE A 67 -18.82 -10.65 -1.70
CA ILE A 67 -17.37 -10.46 -1.56
C ILE A 67 -17.08 -9.25 -0.66
N ILE A 68 -16.18 -9.40 0.27
CA ILE A 68 -15.61 -8.31 1.09
C ILE A 68 -14.17 -8.11 0.65
N VAL A 69 -13.83 -6.84 0.33
CA VAL A 69 -12.50 -6.41 -0.13
C VAL A 69 -11.95 -5.36 0.84
N PRO A 70 -11.06 -5.74 1.76
CA PRO A 70 -10.35 -4.80 2.63
C PRO A 70 -9.34 -3.94 1.86
N GLU A 71 -9.35 -2.64 2.12
CA GLU A 71 -8.47 -1.64 1.49
C GLU A 71 -7.66 -0.81 2.49
N ILE A 72 -7.94 -0.98 3.78
CA ILE A 72 -7.21 -0.29 4.85
C ILE A 72 -6.91 -1.25 6.01
N GLU A 73 -6.04 -0.83 6.91
CA GLU A 73 -5.63 -1.59 8.09
C GLU A 73 -6.57 -1.40 9.30
N ALA A 74 -7.43 -0.37 9.31
CA ALA A 74 -8.30 -0.06 10.45
C ALA A 74 -9.63 -0.83 10.41
N ILE A 75 -9.55 -2.16 10.50
CA ILE A 75 -10.69 -3.09 10.45
C ILE A 75 -10.62 -4.06 11.64
N ARG A 76 -11.78 -4.45 12.17
CA ARG A 76 -11.89 -5.55 13.15
C ARG A 76 -11.77 -6.89 12.43
N THR A 77 -10.52 -7.30 12.18
CA THR A 77 -10.19 -8.43 11.29
C THR A 77 -10.69 -9.77 11.78
N GLU A 78 -10.94 -9.93 13.09
CA GLU A 78 -11.51 -11.15 13.65
C GLU A 78 -12.90 -11.46 13.07
N ARG A 79 -13.69 -10.42 12.75
CA ARG A 79 -15.00 -10.59 12.11
C ARG A 79 -14.91 -11.13 10.69
N LEU A 80 -13.81 -10.87 9.98
CA LEU A 80 -13.63 -11.40 8.63
C LEU A 80 -13.59 -12.93 8.60
N PHE A 81 -13.02 -13.57 9.63
CA PHE A 81 -13.06 -15.03 9.76
C PHE A 81 -14.47 -15.57 9.97
N ASP A 82 -15.32 -14.82 10.68
CA ASP A 82 -16.71 -15.23 10.89
C ASP A 82 -17.49 -15.13 9.57
N PHE A 83 -17.31 -14.06 8.81
CA PHE A 83 -17.93 -13.90 7.49
C PHE A 83 -17.48 -14.97 6.49
N GLU A 84 -16.20 -15.40 6.50
CA GLU A 84 -15.75 -16.54 5.68
C GLU A 84 -16.46 -17.83 6.06
N LYS A 85 -16.67 -18.11 7.36
CA LYS A 85 -17.43 -19.28 7.84
C LYS A 85 -18.89 -19.24 7.38
N GLU A 86 -19.46 -18.04 7.24
CA GLU A 86 -20.82 -17.82 6.73
C GLU A 86 -20.91 -17.91 5.19
N GLY A 87 -19.78 -18.11 4.51
CA GLY A 87 -19.72 -18.29 3.06
C GLY A 87 -19.51 -17.01 2.25
N ILE A 88 -19.22 -15.89 2.90
CA ILE A 88 -18.83 -14.64 2.23
C ILE A 88 -17.34 -14.73 1.87
N GLN A 89 -17.02 -14.44 0.61
CA GLN A 89 -15.61 -14.40 0.18
C GLN A 89 -14.92 -13.16 0.75
N VAL A 90 -13.81 -13.33 1.46
CA VAL A 90 -12.90 -12.23 1.87
C VAL A 90 -11.64 -12.28 1.02
N VAL A 91 -11.17 -11.14 0.54
CA VAL A 91 -10.05 -11.07 -0.43
C VAL A 91 -8.82 -10.36 0.16
N PRO A 92 -7.64 -10.96 0.05
CA PRO A 92 -7.36 -12.28 -0.51
C PRO A 92 -7.91 -13.39 0.41
N SER A 93 -7.85 -13.21 1.74
CA SER A 93 -8.44 -14.06 2.78
C SER A 93 -8.47 -13.30 4.12
N ALA A 94 -9.34 -13.71 5.06
CA ALA A 94 -9.35 -13.15 6.41
C ALA A 94 -7.98 -13.32 7.11
N ARG A 95 -7.31 -14.46 6.87
CA ARG A 95 -5.95 -14.73 7.37
C ARG A 95 -4.96 -13.70 6.86
N ALA A 96 -4.95 -13.42 5.54
CA ALA A 96 -4.05 -12.46 4.93
C ALA A 96 -4.21 -11.06 5.54
N VAL A 97 -5.44 -10.59 5.63
CA VAL A 97 -5.75 -9.26 6.18
C VAL A 97 -5.34 -9.18 7.67
N ASN A 98 -5.65 -10.19 8.46
CA ASN A 98 -5.29 -10.23 9.88
C ASN A 98 -3.77 -10.23 10.11
N TYR A 99 -3.02 -11.04 9.34
CA TYR A 99 -1.57 -11.12 9.47
C TYR A 99 -0.86 -9.84 9.06
N THR A 100 -1.29 -9.21 7.98
CA THR A 100 -0.63 -8.01 7.46
C THR A 100 -0.92 -6.74 8.26
N MET A 101 -2.01 -6.74 9.03
CA MET A 101 -2.30 -5.67 9.99
C MET A 101 -1.44 -5.74 11.25
N ASN A 102 -0.84 -6.87 11.52
CA ASN A 102 0.00 -7.12 12.69
C ASN A 102 1.44 -7.36 12.26
N ARG A 103 2.31 -6.35 12.47
CA ARG A 103 3.74 -6.44 12.12
C ARG A 103 4.43 -7.67 12.72
N ARG A 104 4.03 -8.09 13.92
CA ARG A 104 4.55 -9.31 14.53
C ARG A 104 4.19 -10.52 13.68
N ALA A 105 2.92 -10.68 13.33
CA ALA A 105 2.45 -11.85 12.61
C ALA A 105 3.13 -11.99 11.24
N ILE A 106 3.17 -10.91 10.44
CA ILE A 106 3.78 -10.97 9.11
C ILE A 106 5.31 -11.12 9.19
N ARG A 107 5.97 -10.46 10.16
CA ARG A 107 7.42 -10.55 10.34
C ARG A 107 7.83 -11.95 10.80
N ASP A 108 7.13 -12.53 11.78
CA ASP A 108 7.40 -13.87 12.28
C ASP A 108 7.10 -14.95 11.22
N LEU A 109 6.03 -14.79 10.43
CA LEU A 109 5.75 -15.64 9.28
C LEU A 109 6.93 -15.63 8.30
N ALA A 110 7.38 -14.46 7.86
CA ALA A 110 8.46 -14.35 6.90
C ALA A 110 9.79 -14.87 7.44
N ALA A 111 10.20 -14.42 8.64
CA ALA A 111 11.53 -14.72 9.17
C ALA A 111 11.62 -16.10 9.84
N LYS A 112 10.62 -16.48 10.67
CA LYS A 112 10.72 -17.69 11.51
C LYS A 112 10.08 -18.92 10.85
N GLU A 113 8.90 -18.75 10.22
CA GLU A 113 8.20 -19.89 9.64
C GLU A 113 8.73 -20.21 8.22
N LEU A 114 8.98 -19.17 7.40
CA LEU A 114 9.45 -19.34 6.03
C LEU A 114 10.98 -19.21 5.87
N GLY A 115 11.70 -18.78 6.91
CA GLY A 115 13.15 -18.63 6.86
C GLY A 115 13.67 -17.60 5.86
N LEU A 116 12.84 -16.58 5.54
CA LEU A 116 13.20 -15.56 4.57
C LEU A 116 14.09 -14.48 5.20
N ARG A 117 14.93 -13.85 4.40
CA ARG A 117 15.76 -12.73 4.84
C ARG A 117 14.90 -11.49 5.06
N THR A 118 14.84 -11.04 6.31
CA THR A 118 14.23 -9.77 6.75
C THR A 118 15.26 -8.94 7.51
N ALA A 119 14.96 -7.69 7.88
CA ALA A 119 15.73 -7.00 8.91
C ALA A 119 15.74 -7.84 10.20
N LYS A 120 16.85 -7.84 10.94
CA LYS A 120 16.90 -8.41 12.30
C LYS A 120 15.94 -7.59 13.18
N TYR A 121 15.20 -8.22 14.07
CA TYR A 121 14.19 -7.52 14.86
C TYR A 121 13.97 -8.12 16.24
N PHE A 122 13.48 -7.29 17.16
CA PHE A 122 13.00 -7.68 18.48
C PHE A 122 11.69 -6.95 18.80
N TYR A 123 10.95 -7.51 19.74
CA TYR A 123 9.74 -6.88 20.28
C TYR A 123 9.98 -6.46 21.72
N ALA A 124 9.37 -5.35 22.14
CA ALA A 124 9.47 -4.86 23.50
C ALA A 124 8.13 -4.28 23.99
N LYS A 125 7.76 -4.64 25.22
CA LYS A 125 6.61 -4.12 25.94
C LYS A 125 7.02 -3.12 27.02
N THR A 126 8.25 -3.22 27.49
CA THR A 126 8.81 -2.33 28.51
C THR A 126 10.02 -1.60 27.95
N PHE A 127 10.36 -0.47 28.54
CA PHE A 127 11.54 0.29 28.14
C PHE A 127 12.85 -0.49 28.40
N GLU A 128 12.89 -1.35 29.41
CA GLU A 128 14.05 -2.19 29.69
C GLU A 128 14.27 -3.24 28.58
N GLU A 129 13.18 -3.93 28.16
CA GLU A 129 13.25 -4.85 27.01
C GLU A 129 13.67 -4.13 25.74
N PHE A 130 13.15 -2.92 25.53
CA PHE A 130 13.47 -2.08 24.38
C PHE A 130 14.94 -1.70 24.34
N LYS A 131 15.51 -1.25 25.46
CA LYS A 131 16.92 -0.90 25.55
C LYS A 131 17.83 -2.10 25.29
N ASN A 132 17.53 -3.26 25.89
CA ASN A 132 18.29 -4.48 25.67
C ASN A 132 18.24 -4.90 24.19
N ALA A 133 17.10 -4.75 23.54
CA ALA A 133 16.95 -5.05 22.11
C ALA A 133 17.74 -4.07 21.22
N ALA A 134 17.77 -2.79 21.56
CA ALA A 134 18.58 -1.80 20.86
C ALA A 134 20.08 -2.09 20.99
N ASP A 135 20.54 -2.47 22.20
CA ASP A 135 21.94 -2.89 22.44
C ASP A 135 22.34 -4.11 21.60
N GLU A 136 21.40 -5.06 21.38
CA GLU A 136 21.67 -6.26 20.58
C GLU A 136 21.61 -6.02 19.07
N ILE A 137 20.77 -5.09 18.60
CA ILE A 137 20.69 -4.70 17.19
C ILE A 137 21.86 -3.80 16.82
N GLY A 138 22.20 -2.86 17.69
CA GLY A 138 23.15 -1.79 17.44
C GLY A 138 22.51 -0.58 16.75
N PHE A 139 23.31 0.46 16.52
CA PHE A 139 22.88 1.70 15.89
C PHE A 139 23.50 1.88 14.50
N PRO A 140 22.75 2.55 13.57
CA PRO A 140 21.38 3.00 13.73
C PRO A 140 20.39 1.83 13.73
N CYS A 141 19.21 2.05 14.37
CA CYS A 141 18.10 1.11 14.32
C CYS A 141 16.78 1.84 14.02
N VAL A 142 15.74 1.08 13.68
CA VAL A 142 14.41 1.60 13.36
C VAL A 142 13.41 1.11 14.39
N VAL A 143 12.64 2.02 14.96
CA VAL A 143 11.61 1.74 15.96
C VAL A 143 10.24 2.00 15.37
N LYS A 144 9.30 1.09 15.54
CA LYS A 144 7.95 1.20 15.00
C LYS A 144 6.92 0.67 16.01
N PRO A 145 5.70 1.23 16.06
CA PRO A 145 4.56 0.54 16.67
C PRO A 145 4.25 -0.77 15.95
N LEU A 146 3.69 -1.76 16.65
CA LEU A 146 3.25 -3.00 15.99
C LEU A 146 2.09 -2.79 15.01
N MET A 147 1.23 -1.80 15.27
CA MET A 147 0.10 -1.46 14.43
C MET A 147 0.17 0.01 14.05
N SER A 148 0.64 0.30 12.85
CA SER A 148 0.62 1.63 12.23
C SER A 148 0.77 1.50 10.72
N SER A 149 0.46 2.58 9.99
CA SER A 149 0.65 2.69 8.54
C SER A 149 1.33 4.01 8.19
N SER A 150 1.89 4.12 6.99
CA SER A 150 2.50 5.35 6.47
C SER A 150 3.56 5.97 7.40
N GLY A 151 4.35 5.15 8.08
CA GLY A 151 5.45 5.60 8.94
C GLY A 151 5.04 6.31 10.25
N HIS A 152 3.74 6.31 10.62
CA HIS A 152 3.30 6.90 11.88
C HIS A 152 3.95 6.19 13.07
N GLY A 153 4.56 6.98 13.97
CA GLY A 153 5.29 6.49 15.14
C GLY A 153 6.59 5.76 14.83
N GLN A 154 7.11 5.90 13.60
CA GLN A 154 8.40 5.34 13.20
C GLN A 154 9.52 6.34 13.46
N SER A 155 10.52 5.92 14.22
CA SER A 155 11.72 6.71 14.52
C SER A 155 12.98 5.99 14.05
N TYR A 156 13.93 6.77 13.54
CA TYR A 156 15.30 6.32 13.28
C TYR A 156 16.15 6.73 14.48
N VAL A 157 16.80 5.77 15.12
CA VAL A 157 17.57 5.96 16.35
C VAL A 157 19.04 5.74 16.04
N HIS A 158 19.85 6.75 16.28
CA HIS A 158 21.28 6.75 15.95
C HIS A 158 22.18 6.49 17.15
N ASN A 159 21.68 6.66 18.38
CA ASN A 159 22.42 6.50 19.61
C ASN A 159 21.49 6.33 20.82
N ASP A 160 22.05 6.04 21.99
CA ASP A 160 21.32 5.79 23.23
C ASP A 160 20.47 6.97 23.70
N ASP A 161 20.90 8.21 23.44
CA ASP A 161 20.20 9.42 23.91
C ASP A 161 18.82 9.57 23.25
N GLU A 162 18.62 9.01 22.06
CA GLU A 162 17.36 9.08 21.31
C GLU A 162 16.35 7.99 21.70
N LEU A 163 16.75 6.95 22.46
CA LEU A 163 15.93 5.78 22.77
C LEU A 163 14.64 6.15 23.54
N VAL A 164 14.72 7.05 24.50
CA VAL A 164 13.57 7.40 25.37
C VAL A 164 12.45 8.02 24.55
N GLU A 165 12.80 8.97 23.68
CA GLU A 165 11.80 9.66 22.85
C GLU A 165 11.22 8.74 21.79
N ALA A 166 12.06 7.94 21.11
CA ALA A 166 11.61 6.96 20.12
C ALA A 166 10.65 5.90 20.69
N TYR A 167 10.93 5.40 21.90
CA TYR A 167 10.04 4.46 22.58
C TYR A 167 8.69 5.12 22.92
N LYS A 168 8.72 6.32 23.46
CA LYS A 168 7.52 7.08 23.81
C LYS A 168 6.66 7.36 22.59
N GLU A 169 7.24 7.87 21.51
CA GLU A 169 6.55 8.15 20.25
C GLU A 169 5.89 6.88 19.69
N ALA A 170 6.64 5.77 19.64
CA ALA A 170 6.11 4.51 19.12
C ALA A 170 4.98 3.94 19.98
N MET A 171 5.03 4.12 21.31
CA MET A 171 3.98 3.67 22.24
C MET A 171 2.73 4.56 22.20
N GLU A 172 2.87 5.86 21.94
CA GLU A 172 1.75 6.81 21.84
C GLU A 172 1.03 6.73 20.50
N GLU A 173 1.76 6.63 19.39
CA GLU A 173 1.23 6.62 18.02
C GLU A 173 0.71 5.23 17.55
N GLY A 174 0.95 4.19 18.33
CA GLY A 174 0.44 2.84 18.03
C GLY A 174 -1.08 2.77 18.04
N ARG A 175 -1.66 2.16 16.99
CA ARG A 175 -3.11 1.93 16.87
C ARG A 175 -3.53 0.64 17.58
N GLY A 176 -4.77 0.61 18.08
CA GLY A 176 -5.36 -0.56 18.75
C GLY A 176 -4.92 -0.71 20.21
N ASP A 177 -5.26 -1.87 20.77
CA ASP A 177 -5.11 -2.14 22.22
C ASP A 177 -3.72 -2.71 22.58
N VAL A 178 -2.89 -3.01 21.59
CA VAL A 178 -1.57 -3.64 21.78
C VAL A 178 -0.51 -2.56 21.99
N LYS A 179 -0.01 -2.45 23.21
CA LYS A 179 1.08 -1.56 23.60
C LYS A 179 2.41 -2.31 23.55
N GLU A 180 2.96 -2.43 22.35
CA GLU A 180 4.22 -3.09 22.08
C GLU A 180 4.90 -2.44 20.87
N VAL A 181 6.22 -2.39 20.86
CA VAL A 181 7.03 -1.85 19.77
C VAL A 181 7.88 -2.93 19.13
N ILE A 182 8.22 -2.75 17.87
CA ILE A 182 9.25 -3.52 17.18
C ILE A 182 10.48 -2.63 16.96
N ILE A 183 11.66 -3.20 17.20
CA ILE A 183 12.95 -2.59 16.91
C ILE A 183 13.57 -3.42 15.81
N GLU A 184 14.00 -2.76 14.74
CA GLU A 184 14.55 -3.40 13.56
C GLU A 184 15.95 -2.87 13.23
N GLU A 185 16.79 -3.75 12.71
CA GLU A 185 18.04 -3.40 12.06
C GLU A 185 17.80 -2.34 10.98
N PHE A 186 18.61 -1.28 10.99
CA PHE A 186 18.62 -0.35 9.87
C PHE A 186 19.31 -1.01 8.68
N ILE A 187 18.57 -1.22 7.59
CA ILE A 187 19.13 -1.75 6.36
C ILE A 187 19.75 -0.60 5.57
N ASP A 188 21.06 -0.61 5.38
CA ASP A 188 21.76 0.30 4.47
C ASP A 188 21.55 -0.18 3.03
N PHE A 189 20.39 0.15 2.47
CA PHE A 189 19.99 -0.26 1.14
C PHE A 189 20.48 0.71 0.06
N ASP A 190 20.64 0.19 -1.15
CA ASP A 190 20.83 1.00 -2.36
C ASP A 190 19.50 1.57 -2.85
N SER A 191 18.48 0.74 -2.85
CA SER A 191 17.15 1.10 -3.36
C SER A 191 16.04 0.29 -2.72
N GLU A 192 14.82 0.85 -2.79
CA GLU A 192 13.57 0.19 -2.41
C GLU A 192 12.75 -0.09 -3.67
N PHE A 193 12.07 -1.23 -3.70
CA PHE A 193 11.17 -1.55 -4.79
C PHE A 193 9.97 -2.37 -4.33
N THR A 194 8.89 -2.24 -5.08
CA THR A 194 7.66 -3.02 -4.91
C THR A 194 7.53 -4.04 -6.04
N LEU A 195 7.21 -5.28 -5.69
CA LEU A 195 6.82 -6.31 -6.63
C LEU A 195 5.33 -6.61 -6.46
N LEU A 196 4.50 -6.02 -7.33
CA LEU A 196 3.09 -6.38 -7.38
C LEU A 196 2.97 -7.83 -7.82
N THR A 197 2.38 -8.62 -6.93
CA THR A 197 2.21 -10.08 -7.08
C THR A 197 0.73 -10.39 -7.13
N VAL A 198 0.32 -11.25 -8.05
CA VAL A 198 -1.08 -11.63 -8.23
C VAL A 198 -1.24 -13.13 -8.04
N THR A 199 -1.99 -13.51 -7.02
CA THR A 199 -2.43 -14.89 -6.85
C THR A 199 -3.81 -15.07 -7.44
N GLN A 200 -3.98 -16.11 -8.26
CA GLN A 200 -5.24 -16.42 -8.94
C GLN A 200 -5.96 -17.56 -8.24
N LYS A 201 -7.30 -17.58 -8.35
CA LYS A 201 -8.09 -18.72 -7.88
C LYS A 201 -7.68 -20.02 -8.57
N ASP A 202 -7.55 -19.94 -9.91
CA ASP A 202 -7.13 -21.04 -10.76
C ASP A 202 -6.03 -20.51 -11.70
N GLY A 203 -4.79 -20.96 -11.49
CA GLY A 203 -3.65 -20.53 -12.29
C GLY A 203 -2.39 -20.25 -11.49
N PRO A 204 -1.30 -19.89 -12.17
CA PRO A 204 -0.04 -19.57 -11.52
C PRO A 204 -0.08 -18.22 -10.82
N THR A 205 0.81 -18.02 -9.86
CA THR A 205 1.15 -16.69 -9.36
C THR A 205 1.84 -15.89 -10.46
N LEU A 206 1.38 -14.66 -10.69
CA LEU A 206 1.92 -13.73 -11.66
C LEU A 206 2.61 -12.56 -10.97
N PHE A 207 3.59 -11.98 -11.66
CA PHE A 207 4.36 -10.85 -11.15
C PHE A 207 4.32 -9.70 -12.17
N CYS A 208 4.10 -8.49 -11.69
CA CYS A 208 4.30 -7.30 -12.50
C CYS A 208 5.80 -7.03 -12.67
N PRO A 209 6.21 -6.26 -13.70
CA PRO A 209 7.54 -5.66 -13.72
C PRO A 209 7.78 -4.88 -12.42
N PRO A 210 8.98 -4.97 -11.80
CA PRO A 210 9.27 -4.29 -10.54
C PRO A 210 9.05 -2.78 -10.63
N ILE A 211 8.65 -2.18 -9.52
CA ILE A 211 8.37 -0.75 -9.38
C ILE A 211 9.38 -0.18 -8.39
N GLY A 212 10.23 0.74 -8.86
CA GLY A 212 11.06 1.56 -7.98
C GLY A 212 10.23 2.69 -7.37
N HIS A 213 10.54 3.09 -6.15
CA HIS A 213 9.84 4.18 -5.50
C HIS A 213 10.73 4.98 -4.56
N VAL A 214 10.26 6.15 -4.18
CA VAL A 214 10.85 6.98 -3.14
C VAL A 214 9.79 7.32 -2.11
N GLN A 215 10.13 7.09 -0.86
CA GLN A 215 9.36 7.53 0.31
C GLN A 215 10.10 8.67 1.01
N LYS A 216 9.36 9.53 1.69
CA LYS A 216 9.91 10.58 2.56
C LYS A 216 9.11 10.65 3.85
N GLY A 217 9.75 10.34 4.97
CA GLY A 217 9.07 10.23 6.26
C GLY A 217 7.98 9.15 6.27
N GLY A 218 8.22 8.01 5.58
CA GLY A 218 7.25 6.92 5.44
C GLY A 218 6.12 7.17 4.44
N ASP A 219 6.06 8.36 3.82
CA ASP A 219 5.05 8.67 2.81
C ASP A 219 5.59 8.47 1.40
N TYR A 220 4.83 7.80 0.57
CA TYR A 220 5.06 7.67 -0.86
C TYR A 220 5.15 9.04 -1.55
N ARG A 221 6.14 9.24 -2.41
CA ARG A 221 6.39 10.48 -3.16
C ARG A 221 6.39 10.30 -4.66
N GLU A 222 7.10 9.32 -5.14
CA GLU A 222 7.12 8.95 -6.56
C GLU A 222 7.33 7.45 -6.73
N SER A 223 6.91 6.92 -7.87
CA SER A 223 7.27 5.58 -8.32
C SER A 223 7.54 5.57 -9.82
N TRP A 224 8.25 4.56 -10.28
CA TRP A 224 8.55 4.36 -11.71
C TRP A 224 8.60 2.88 -12.07
N GLN A 225 8.30 2.60 -13.31
CA GLN A 225 8.29 1.24 -13.85
C GLN A 225 8.81 1.23 -15.30
N PRO A 226 9.73 0.29 -15.66
CA PRO A 226 10.23 -0.76 -14.78
C PRO A 226 11.36 -0.26 -13.88
N PHE A 227 11.47 -0.85 -12.68
CA PHE A 227 12.68 -0.76 -11.89
C PHE A 227 13.66 -1.85 -12.33
N GLN A 228 14.88 -1.47 -12.67
CA GLN A 228 15.88 -2.42 -13.17
C GLN A 228 16.50 -3.21 -12.03
N LEU A 229 16.35 -4.52 -12.08
CA LEU A 229 16.98 -5.46 -11.15
C LEU A 229 17.90 -6.43 -11.91
N PRO A 230 19.02 -6.86 -11.31
CA PRO A 230 19.73 -8.04 -11.79
C PRO A 230 18.79 -9.25 -11.83
N GLU A 231 18.96 -10.12 -12.82
CA GLU A 231 18.07 -11.28 -13.03
C GLU A 231 17.95 -12.17 -11.79
N GLU A 232 19.06 -12.40 -11.08
CA GLU A 232 19.07 -13.21 -9.86
C GLU A 232 18.32 -12.53 -8.71
N ALA A 233 18.42 -11.20 -8.59
CA ALA A 233 17.66 -10.43 -7.61
C ALA A 233 16.16 -10.49 -7.89
N LEU A 234 15.77 -10.36 -9.16
CA LEU A 234 14.37 -10.49 -9.57
C LEU A 234 13.81 -11.88 -9.26
N LYS A 235 14.52 -12.95 -9.62
CA LYS A 235 14.13 -14.33 -9.29
C LYS A 235 13.98 -14.54 -7.79
N LYS A 236 14.91 -13.97 -7.00
CA LYS A 236 14.84 -14.05 -5.54
C LYS A 236 13.62 -13.32 -4.98
N ALA A 237 13.34 -12.12 -5.46
CA ALA A 237 12.15 -11.35 -5.06
C ALA A 237 10.85 -12.09 -5.40
N GLN A 238 10.75 -12.64 -6.62
CA GLN A 238 9.60 -13.44 -7.05
C GLN A 238 9.41 -14.69 -6.19
N HIS A 239 10.50 -15.38 -5.85
CA HIS A 239 10.44 -16.54 -4.96
C HIS A 239 9.92 -16.15 -3.56
N ILE A 240 10.47 -15.10 -2.96
CA ILE A 240 10.04 -14.61 -1.64
C ILE A 240 8.56 -14.23 -1.68
N ALA A 241 8.14 -13.44 -2.67
CA ALA A 241 6.76 -13.02 -2.82
C ALA A 241 5.80 -14.21 -2.99
N ALA A 242 6.18 -15.22 -3.78
CA ALA A 242 5.38 -16.44 -3.96
C ALA A 242 5.21 -17.22 -2.65
N GLU A 243 6.29 -17.41 -1.87
CA GLU A 243 6.24 -18.14 -0.61
C GLU A 243 5.36 -17.44 0.43
N VAL A 244 5.52 -16.11 0.59
CA VAL A 244 4.72 -15.35 1.57
C VAL A 244 3.23 -15.32 1.18
N THR A 245 2.91 -15.03 -0.08
CA THR A 245 1.51 -14.98 -0.53
C THR A 245 0.84 -16.34 -0.49
N LYS A 246 1.56 -17.42 -0.78
CA LYS A 246 1.09 -18.80 -0.63
C LYS A 246 0.76 -19.14 0.84
N ALA A 247 1.63 -18.74 1.78
CA ALA A 247 1.41 -18.97 3.22
C ALA A 247 0.20 -18.18 3.77
N LEU A 248 -0.06 -16.99 3.23
CA LEU A 248 -1.20 -16.14 3.60
C LEU A 248 -2.52 -16.58 2.97
N THR A 249 -2.47 -17.33 1.88
CA THR A 249 -3.61 -17.88 1.14
C THR A 249 -4.53 -16.85 0.46
N GLY A 250 -5.37 -17.33 -0.45
CA GLY A 250 -6.37 -16.54 -1.16
C GLY A 250 -5.91 -16.00 -2.51
N ALA A 251 -6.88 -15.50 -3.28
CA ALA A 251 -6.66 -14.88 -4.58
C ALA A 251 -6.78 -13.36 -4.47
N GLY A 252 -5.80 -12.63 -4.96
CA GLY A 252 -5.76 -11.18 -4.87
C GLY A 252 -4.49 -10.60 -5.45
N LEU A 253 -4.38 -9.28 -5.37
CA LEU A 253 -3.15 -8.57 -5.65
C LEU A 253 -2.47 -8.22 -4.33
N TRP A 254 -1.13 -8.32 -4.35
CA TRP A 254 -0.29 -8.09 -3.19
C TRP A 254 0.81 -7.10 -3.55
N GLY A 255 0.95 -6.05 -2.76
CA GLY A 255 2.10 -5.14 -2.82
C GLY A 255 3.21 -5.67 -1.92
N VAL A 256 4.23 -6.30 -2.49
CA VAL A 256 5.36 -6.85 -1.72
C VAL A 256 6.54 -5.91 -1.83
N GLU A 257 7.00 -5.37 -0.70
CA GLU A 257 8.09 -4.41 -0.63
C GLU A 257 9.40 -5.06 -0.24
N PHE A 258 10.46 -4.61 -0.89
CA PHE A 258 11.81 -5.12 -0.72
C PHE A 258 12.84 -4.00 -0.62
N PHE A 259 13.88 -4.24 0.15
CA PHE A 259 15.14 -3.53 0.02
C PHE A 259 16.10 -4.30 -0.89
N LEU A 260 16.81 -3.57 -1.73
CA LEU A 260 17.99 -4.07 -2.42
C LEU A 260 19.21 -3.50 -1.72
N SER A 261 20.02 -4.35 -1.09
CA SER A 261 21.23 -3.90 -0.43
C SER A 261 22.30 -3.48 -1.45
N LYS A 262 23.30 -2.71 -1.01
CA LYS A 262 24.46 -2.33 -1.84
C LYS A 262 25.25 -3.53 -2.36
N GLN A 263 25.09 -4.71 -1.71
CA GLN A 263 25.71 -5.97 -2.12
C GLN A 263 24.81 -6.78 -3.07
N GLY A 264 23.63 -6.27 -3.44
CA GLY A 264 22.68 -6.94 -4.31
C GLY A 264 21.78 -7.97 -3.61
N GLU A 265 21.76 -7.99 -2.27
CA GLU A 265 20.87 -8.87 -1.52
C GLU A 265 19.44 -8.33 -1.52
N VAL A 266 18.47 -9.22 -1.76
CA VAL A 266 17.04 -8.89 -1.69
C VAL A 266 16.54 -9.23 -0.29
N ILE A 267 15.98 -8.23 0.39
CA ILE A 267 15.53 -8.32 1.78
C ILE A 267 14.03 -8.00 1.80
N PHE A 268 13.21 -8.91 2.34
CA PHE A 268 11.78 -8.67 2.52
C PHE A 268 11.54 -7.58 3.56
N SER A 269 10.77 -6.56 3.18
CA SER A 269 10.42 -5.44 4.06
C SER A 269 9.00 -5.58 4.59
N GLU A 270 8.00 -5.47 3.73
CA GLU A 270 6.58 -5.45 4.12
C GLU A 270 5.71 -6.04 3.00
N LEU A 271 4.44 -6.31 3.31
CA LEU A 271 3.46 -6.79 2.34
C LEU A 271 2.08 -6.22 2.66
N SER A 272 1.42 -5.70 1.63
CA SER A 272 0.02 -5.28 1.67
C SER A 272 -0.83 -6.25 0.85
N PRO A 273 -1.95 -6.79 1.39
CA PRO A 273 -2.81 -7.76 0.70
C PRO A 273 -3.86 -7.03 -0.17
N ARG A 274 -3.46 -5.99 -0.88
CA ARG A 274 -4.30 -5.05 -1.63
C ARG A 274 -3.46 -4.24 -2.61
N PRO A 275 -4.10 -3.45 -3.50
CA PRO A 275 -3.39 -2.46 -4.31
C PRO A 275 -2.48 -1.57 -3.48
N HIS A 276 -1.35 -1.17 -4.06
CA HIS A 276 -0.28 -0.46 -3.38
C HIS A 276 -0.10 0.94 -3.96
N ASP A 277 0.20 1.94 -3.12
CA ASP A 277 0.39 3.33 -3.56
C ASP A 277 1.39 3.46 -4.73
N THR A 278 2.48 2.67 -4.68
CA THR A 278 3.50 2.68 -5.75
C THR A 278 2.96 2.15 -7.07
N GLY A 279 1.98 1.25 -7.02
CA GLY A 279 1.33 0.64 -8.18
C GLY A 279 0.43 1.59 -8.96
N MET A 280 0.13 2.79 -8.42
CA MET A 280 -0.58 3.81 -9.19
C MET A 280 0.13 4.16 -10.51
N VAL A 281 1.44 3.91 -10.63
CA VAL A 281 2.18 4.07 -11.89
C VAL A 281 1.55 3.26 -13.04
N THR A 282 0.90 2.14 -12.74
CA THR A 282 0.21 1.30 -13.74
C THR A 282 -1.00 2.00 -14.39
N LEU A 283 -1.58 3.02 -13.74
CA LEU A 283 -2.60 3.89 -14.33
C LEU A 283 -2.05 4.76 -15.47
N GLY A 284 -0.74 4.86 -15.58
CA GLY A 284 -0.01 5.49 -16.69
C GLY A 284 0.21 4.57 -17.90
N HIS A 285 -0.44 3.40 -17.95
CA HIS A 285 -0.27 2.40 -19.01
C HIS A 285 1.14 1.80 -19.08
N THR A 286 1.82 1.69 -17.95
CA THR A 286 3.11 0.98 -17.91
C THR A 286 2.94 -0.51 -18.10
N THR A 287 1.78 -1.06 -17.71
CA THR A 287 1.40 -2.46 -17.94
C THR A 287 0.07 -2.57 -18.69
N ASN A 288 -0.15 -3.70 -19.33
CA ASN A 288 -1.38 -4.01 -20.09
C ASN A 288 -2.67 -4.01 -19.24
N LEU A 289 -2.54 -4.17 -17.94
CA LEU A 289 -3.61 -4.06 -16.94
C LEU A 289 -3.08 -3.25 -15.76
N SER A 290 -3.87 -2.31 -15.27
CA SER A 290 -3.54 -1.62 -14.02
C SER A 290 -3.59 -2.58 -12.82
N GLU A 291 -2.92 -2.25 -11.74
CA GLU A 291 -2.99 -3.04 -10.51
C GLU A 291 -4.44 -3.22 -10.02
N PHE A 292 -5.30 -2.25 -10.26
CA PHE A 292 -6.72 -2.29 -9.88
C PHE A 292 -7.52 -3.26 -10.73
N GLU A 293 -7.23 -3.33 -12.03
CA GLU A 293 -7.82 -4.33 -12.93
C GLU A 293 -7.30 -5.73 -12.63
N LEU A 294 -6.02 -5.88 -12.28
CA LEU A 294 -5.42 -7.13 -11.83
C LEU A 294 -6.08 -7.61 -10.53
N HIS A 295 -6.20 -6.71 -9.55
CA HIS A 295 -6.88 -7.02 -8.28
C HIS A 295 -8.34 -7.42 -8.51
N PHE A 296 -9.08 -6.63 -9.30
CA PHE A 296 -10.45 -6.93 -9.64
C PHE A 296 -10.60 -8.31 -10.29
N ARG A 297 -9.75 -8.66 -11.26
CA ARG A 297 -9.79 -9.98 -11.90
C ARG A 297 -9.52 -11.11 -10.89
N ALA A 298 -8.53 -10.94 -10.03
CA ALA A 298 -8.23 -11.91 -8.97
C ALA A 298 -9.39 -12.07 -7.99
N VAL A 299 -9.99 -10.96 -7.53
CA VAL A 299 -11.19 -10.93 -6.66
C VAL A 299 -12.35 -11.71 -7.27
N MET A 300 -12.59 -11.52 -8.55
CA MET A 300 -13.70 -12.17 -9.27
C MET A 300 -13.38 -13.59 -9.76
N GLY A 301 -12.15 -14.07 -9.56
CA GLY A 301 -11.71 -15.35 -10.10
C GLY A 301 -11.66 -15.36 -11.65
N LEU A 302 -11.48 -14.19 -12.27
CA LEU A 302 -11.34 -14.06 -13.73
C LEU A 302 -9.92 -14.37 -14.16
N PRO A 303 -9.72 -14.98 -15.34
CA PRO A 303 -8.39 -15.34 -15.81
C PRO A 303 -7.55 -14.09 -16.14
N ILE A 304 -6.25 -14.19 -15.83
CA ILE A 304 -5.22 -13.22 -16.22
C ILE A 304 -4.23 -13.97 -17.10
N ALA A 305 -4.28 -13.73 -18.41
CA ALA A 305 -3.46 -14.45 -19.38
C ALA A 305 -1.97 -14.10 -19.28
N GLY A 306 -1.65 -12.90 -18.81
CA GLY A 306 -0.28 -12.44 -18.61
C GLY A 306 -0.24 -10.97 -18.22
N ILE A 307 0.90 -10.58 -17.68
CA ILE A 307 1.21 -9.18 -17.31
C ILE A 307 2.44 -8.77 -18.13
N HIS A 308 2.31 -7.69 -18.88
CA HIS A 308 3.35 -7.23 -19.81
C HIS A 308 3.64 -5.75 -19.57
N LEU A 309 4.92 -5.39 -19.63
CA LEU A 309 5.33 -3.99 -19.70
C LEU A 309 5.00 -3.45 -21.09
N GLU A 310 4.14 -2.44 -21.18
CA GLU A 310 3.79 -1.75 -22.42
C GLU A 310 4.65 -0.51 -22.62
N HIS A 311 4.66 0.37 -21.65
CA HIS A 311 5.43 1.61 -21.64
C HIS A 311 6.33 1.70 -20.41
N ILE A 312 7.37 2.51 -20.49
CA ILE A 312 8.04 2.98 -19.27
C ILE A 312 7.26 4.17 -18.72
N GLY A 313 7.27 4.37 -17.40
CA GLY A 313 6.54 5.48 -16.83
C GLY A 313 6.81 5.73 -15.36
N CYS A 314 6.22 6.78 -14.87
CA CYS A 314 6.39 7.21 -13.49
C CYS A 314 5.12 7.91 -12.97
N SER A 315 5.07 8.03 -11.68
CA SER A 315 4.01 8.70 -10.93
C SER A 315 4.65 9.64 -9.90
N ALA A 316 4.11 10.84 -9.73
CA ALA A 316 4.51 11.78 -8.70
C ALA A 316 3.28 12.33 -7.97
N VAL A 317 3.35 12.42 -6.63
CA VAL A 317 2.23 12.86 -5.81
C VAL A 317 1.94 14.36 -5.95
N ILE A 318 0.66 14.72 -5.90
CA ILE A 318 0.17 16.07 -5.77
C ILE A 318 -0.17 16.28 -4.30
N LEU A 319 0.54 17.18 -3.62
CA LEU A 319 0.37 17.45 -2.20
C LEU A 319 -0.41 18.75 -1.97
N SER A 320 -1.28 18.75 -0.95
CA SER A 320 -1.99 19.96 -0.55
C SER A 320 -1.04 20.98 0.05
N PRO A 321 -1.12 22.26 -0.35
CA PRO A 321 -0.39 23.36 0.26
C PRO A 321 -1.00 23.87 1.56
N GLU A 322 -2.28 23.54 1.83
CA GLU A 322 -3.09 24.19 2.85
C GLU A 322 -4.08 23.25 3.53
N GLU A 323 -4.63 23.71 4.63
CA GLU A 323 -5.79 23.13 5.31
C GLU A 323 -7.07 23.64 4.64
N SER A 324 -8.00 22.75 4.28
CA SER A 324 -9.29 23.12 3.71
C SER A 324 -10.34 22.04 3.95
N THR A 325 -11.56 22.46 4.26
CA THR A 325 -12.78 21.63 4.23
C THR A 325 -13.57 21.83 2.93
N GLU A 326 -13.13 22.77 2.08
CA GLU A 326 -13.69 23.01 0.76
C GLU A 326 -12.82 22.37 -0.33
N PRO A 327 -13.41 22.03 -1.49
CA PRO A 327 -12.63 21.48 -2.59
C PRO A 327 -11.51 22.41 -3.06
N LEU A 328 -10.30 21.85 -3.22
CA LEU A 328 -9.17 22.61 -3.73
C LEU A 328 -9.32 22.90 -5.23
N HIS A 329 -8.75 24.01 -5.66
CA HIS A 329 -8.68 24.36 -7.08
C HIS A 329 -7.40 23.78 -7.71
N TYR A 330 -7.58 22.85 -8.68
CA TYR A 330 -6.49 22.17 -9.38
C TYR A 330 -6.20 22.82 -10.74
N ASN A 331 -4.99 23.29 -10.96
CA ASN A 331 -4.55 23.77 -12.28
C ASN A 331 -4.25 22.59 -13.21
N LEU A 332 -5.28 21.99 -13.78
CA LEU A 332 -5.14 20.86 -14.72
C LEU A 332 -4.73 21.32 -16.11
N ILE A 333 -5.10 22.57 -16.51
CA ILE A 333 -4.88 23.06 -17.86
C ILE A 333 -3.40 23.05 -18.22
N ASP A 334 -2.55 23.63 -17.38
CA ASP A 334 -1.13 23.75 -17.67
C ASP A 334 -0.43 22.38 -17.61
N ALA A 335 -0.82 21.53 -16.67
CA ALA A 335 -0.22 20.20 -16.55
C ALA A 335 -0.58 19.28 -17.73
N LEU A 336 -1.76 19.41 -18.32
CA LEU A 336 -2.23 18.57 -19.44
C LEU A 336 -1.86 19.11 -20.83
N LYS A 337 -1.14 20.24 -20.94
CA LYS A 337 -0.56 20.69 -22.20
C LYS A 337 0.58 19.80 -22.71
N GLU A 338 1.20 19.04 -21.82
CA GLU A 338 2.30 18.14 -22.17
C GLU A 338 1.78 16.75 -22.50
N ASP A 339 2.19 16.23 -23.65
CA ASP A 339 1.82 14.90 -24.11
C ASP A 339 2.30 13.79 -23.15
N HIS A 340 1.76 12.59 -23.28
CA HIS A 340 2.09 11.45 -22.43
C HIS A 340 1.94 11.73 -20.92
N THR A 341 0.95 12.56 -20.59
CA THR A 341 0.64 12.98 -19.21
C THR A 341 -0.78 12.61 -18.85
N ARG A 342 -0.97 12.05 -17.66
CA ARG A 342 -2.28 11.78 -17.07
C ARG A 342 -2.30 12.29 -15.64
N ILE A 343 -3.48 12.62 -15.15
CA ILE A 343 -3.68 13.09 -13.78
C ILE A 343 -4.81 12.29 -13.15
N ARG A 344 -4.63 11.92 -11.88
CA ARG A 344 -5.68 11.37 -11.03
C ARG A 344 -5.85 12.26 -9.81
N ILE A 345 -7.00 12.90 -9.70
CA ILE A 345 -7.40 13.63 -8.50
C ILE A 345 -8.20 12.67 -7.64
N PHE A 346 -7.81 12.51 -6.40
CA PHE A 346 -8.39 11.51 -5.50
C PHE A 346 -9.83 11.87 -5.09
N GLY A 347 -10.11 13.17 -4.93
CA GLY A 347 -11.42 13.65 -4.50
C GLY A 347 -11.62 13.56 -2.99
N LYS A 348 -10.55 13.65 -2.21
CA LYS A 348 -10.64 13.71 -0.74
C LYS A 348 -11.43 14.95 -0.32
N PRO A 349 -12.44 14.84 0.58
CA PRO A 349 -13.31 15.97 0.94
C PRO A 349 -12.60 17.04 1.77
N GLU A 350 -11.54 16.68 2.46
CA GLU A 350 -10.75 17.59 3.28
C GLU A 350 -9.29 17.56 2.83
N ALA A 351 -8.60 18.67 3.02
CA ALA A 351 -7.17 18.80 2.77
C ALA A 351 -6.46 19.27 4.04
N HIS A 352 -5.23 18.85 4.21
CA HIS A 352 -4.27 19.40 5.19
C HIS A 352 -2.90 19.47 4.53
N VAL A 353 -2.04 20.33 5.04
CA VAL A 353 -0.69 20.51 4.49
C VAL A 353 0.01 19.16 4.33
N GLY A 354 0.50 18.89 3.13
CA GLY A 354 1.20 17.66 2.80
C GLY A 354 0.30 16.43 2.58
N ARG A 355 -1.03 16.55 2.65
CA ARG A 355 -1.94 15.45 2.29
C ARG A 355 -1.86 15.17 0.80
N ARG A 356 -1.75 13.90 0.43
CA ARG A 356 -1.79 13.46 -0.97
C ARG A 356 -3.20 13.65 -1.53
N MET A 357 -3.33 14.51 -2.54
CA MET A 357 -4.61 14.86 -3.17
C MET A 357 -4.75 14.28 -4.57
N GLY A 358 -3.67 13.77 -5.14
CA GLY A 358 -3.66 13.19 -6.47
C GLY A 358 -2.28 12.69 -6.87
N VAL A 359 -2.19 12.22 -8.11
CA VAL A 359 -0.92 11.88 -8.77
C VAL A 359 -0.89 12.39 -10.20
N VAL A 360 0.28 12.80 -10.65
CA VAL A 360 0.61 12.98 -12.06
C VAL A 360 1.35 11.74 -12.53
N LEU A 361 0.95 11.23 -13.68
CA LEU A 361 1.51 10.06 -14.35
C LEU A 361 2.12 10.50 -15.68
N CYS A 362 3.38 10.21 -15.89
CA CYS A 362 4.05 10.40 -17.17
C CYS A 362 4.54 9.06 -17.71
N TYR A 363 4.42 8.84 -19.01
CA TYR A 363 4.86 7.60 -19.66
C TYR A 363 5.57 7.90 -20.98
N GLY A 364 6.29 6.94 -21.48
CA GLY A 364 7.05 7.02 -22.73
C GLY A 364 7.31 5.65 -23.32
N GLU A 365 7.96 5.62 -24.47
CA GLU A 365 8.32 4.39 -25.15
C GLU A 365 9.52 3.70 -24.47
N LYS A 366 9.65 2.39 -24.69
CA LYS A 366 10.81 1.65 -24.23
C LYS A 366 12.07 2.20 -24.89
N GLY A 367 12.95 2.82 -24.11
CA GLY A 367 14.18 3.46 -24.61
C GLY A 367 14.21 4.96 -24.36
N ASP A 368 13.11 5.57 -23.98
CA ASP A 368 13.09 6.96 -23.51
C ASP A 368 13.84 7.10 -22.16
N ASP A 369 14.22 8.31 -21.83
CA ASP A 369 14.88 8.61 -20.56
C ASP A 369 13.86 8.63 -19.40
N LEU A 370 13.86 7.57 -18.61
CA LEU A 370 12.99 7.44 -17.45
C LEU A 370 13.21 8.53 -16.39
N ASN A 371 14.45 9.01 -16.23
CA ASN A 371 14.72 10.10 -15.28
C ASN A 371 14.13 11.43 -15.76
N ALA A 372 14.19 11.69 -17.07
CA ALA A 372 13.51 12.85 -17.66
C ALA A 372 11.99 12.78 -17.46
N LEU A 373 11.38 11.60 -17.58
CA LEU A 373 9.95 11.39 -17.29
C LEU A 373 9.63 11.64 -15.80
N ARG A 374 10.47 11.17 -14.87
CA ARG A 374 10.32 11.40 -13.44
C ARG A 374 10.42 12.91 -13.10
N ASP A 375 11.35 13.61 -13.67
CA ASP A 375 11.50 15.07 -13.48
C ASP A 375 10.30 15.83 -14.05
N LYS A 376 9.80 15.40 -15.21
CA LYS A 376 8.56 15.91 -15.80
C LYS A 376 7.37 15.70 -14.87
N ALA A 377 7.15 14.51 -14.34
CA ALA A 377 6.03 14.21 -13.45
C ALA A 377 6.07 15.07 -12.16
N LYS A 378 7.24 15.21 -11.54
CA LYS A 378 7.46 16.07 -10.36
C LYS A 378 7.15 17.54 -10.65
N ARG A 379 7.64 18.05 -11.76
CA ARG A 379 7.40 19.43 -12.21
C ARG A 379 5.91 19.68 -12.45
N LEU A 380 5.24 18.76 -13.14
CA LEU A 380 3.80 18.87 -13.41
C LEU A 380 2.96 18.71 -12.15
N ALA A 381 3.32 17.82 -11.23
CA ALA A 381 2.65 17.69 -9.95
C ALA A 381 2.70 18.99 -9.14
N LYS A 382 3.86 19.68 -9.15
CA LYS A 382 4.00 21.01 -8.57
C LYS A 382 3.10 22.04 -9.23
N THR A 383 2.91 21.98 -10.54
CA THR A 383 2.06 22.93 -11.28
C THR A 383 0.59 22.82 -10.87
N VAL A 384 0.12 21.62 -10.48
CA VAL A 384 -1.31 21.38 -10.19
C VAL A 384 -1.80 22.12 -8.94
N LEU A 385 -1.03 22.13 -7.85
CA LEU A 385 -1.39 22.80 -6.58
C LEU A 385 -0.30 23.77 -6.07
N GLY A 386 0.73 24.05 -6.84
CA GLY A 386 1.83 24.92 -6.42
C GLY A 386 2.79 24.32 -5.39
N THR A 387 2.67 23.03 -5.10
CA THR A 387 3.36 22.38 -3.99
C THR A 387 4.39 21.37 -4.48
N ASP A 388 5.60 21.44 -3.95
CA ASP A 388 6.66 20.47 -4.26
C ASP A 388 6.29 19.07 -3.74
N PRO A 389 6.35 18.00 -4.58
CA PRO A 389 6.09 16.62 -4.15
C PRO A 389 6.99 16.15 -3.00
N TYR A 390 8.12 16.82 -2.78
CA TYR A 390 9.08 16.50 -1.72
C TYR A 390 9.04 17.48 -0.54
N MET A 391 8.01 18.33 -0.43
CA MET A 391 7.88 19.19 0.74
C MET A 391 7.88 18.36 2.04
N LYS A 392 8.41 18.95 3.11
CA LYS A 392 8.26 18.37 4.46
C LYS A 392 6.85 18.68 4.97
N LYS A 393 6.29 17.74 5.68
CA LYS A 393 5.06 17.97 6.48
C LYS A 393 5.36 18.90 7.63
#